data_58a74bb15cb0fa17676d6a8f73f0d9fd
#
_entry.id   58a74bb15cb0fa17676d6a8f73f0d9fd
#
_cell.length_a   1.000
_cell.length_b   1.000
_cell.length_c   1.000
_cell.angle_alpha   90.00
_cell.angle_beta   90.00
_cell.angle_gamma   90.00
#
_symmetry.space_group_name_H-M   'P 1'
#
loop_
_entity.id
_entity.type
_entity.pdbx_description
1 polymer ?
#
loop_
_entity_poly.entity_id
_entity_poly.type
_entity_poly.pdbx_seq_one_letter_code
_entity_poly.pdbx_strand_id
1 'polypeptide(L)'
;PKYLVTDANTYSQLRQIPRFSEFQTAGEAGLRALVEGSVGKIKDFFVFRSQFVPKTGSGPITTNNLAFARNALGLVVRRLPQPLPGTGAIAEYAELGNFGMRVVMSYQPNTLAQQFTVDVLYGVGVLRNNHGVQVKS
;
A
#
# COMPACT_ATOMS: atom_id res chain seq x y z
N PRO A 1 11.84 -7.63 -9.51
CA PRO A 1 10.51 -7.29 -9.96
C PRO A 1 10.31 -5.77 -9.99
N LYS A 2 9.56 -5.27 -10.98
CA LYS A 2 9.18 -3.89 -11.14
C LYS A 2 7.68 -3.77 -10.89
N TYR A 3 7.26 -2.70 -10.29
CA TYR A 3 5.88 -2.46 -9.88
C TYR A 3 5.37 -1.15 -10.48
N LEU A 4 4.10 -1.12 -10.87
CA LEU A 4 3.39 0.07 -11.32
C LEU A 4 2.13 0.21 -10.47
N VAL A 5 2.05 1.28 -9.70
CA VAL A 5 0.87 1.63 -8.92
C VAL A 5 0.11 2.74 -9.63
N THR A 6 -1.15 2.50 -9.94
CA THR A 6 -2.00 3.39 -10.71
C THR A 6 -3.31 3.70 -9.99
N ASP A 7 -3.91 4.85 -10.33
CA ASP A 7 -5.29 5.18 -9.96
C ASP A 7 -6.31 4.30 -10.70
N ALA A 8 -7.54 4.26 -10.20
CA ALA A 8 -8.62 3.46 -10.77
C ALA A 8 -8.95 3.84 -12.22
N ASN A 9 -8.91 5.13 -12.57
CA ASN A 9 -9.18 5.60 -13.93
C ASN A 9 -8.09 5.17 -14.90
N THR A 10 -6.83 5.40 -14.56
CA THR A 10 -5.68 4.96 -15.37
C THR A 10 -5.68 3.44 -15.53
N TYR A 11 -6.01 2.70 -14.46
CA TYR A 11 -6.13 1.26 -14.52
C TYR A 11 -7.21 0.79 -15.49
N SER A 12 -8.38 1.45 -15.49
CA SER A 12 -9.48 1.16 -16.43
C SER A 12 -9.08 1.44 -17.88
N GLN A 13 -8.38 2.56 -18.14
CA GLN A 13 -7.86 2.89 -19.46
C GLN A 13 -6.83 1.85 -19.95
N LEU A 14 -5.94 1.40 -19.07
CA LEU A 14 -4.99 0.33 -19.40
C LEU A 14 -5.70 -0.97 -19.80
N ARG A 15 -6.82 -1.30 -19.18
CA ARG A 15 -7.63 -2.48 -19.54
C ARG A 15 -8.31 -2.37 -20.90
N GLN A 16 -8.59 -1.16 -21.38
CA GLN A 16 -9.22 -0.91 -22.69
C GLN A 16 -8.25 -1.02 -23.87
N ILE A 17 -6.94 -1.07 -23.61
CA ILE A 17 -5.95 -1.21 -24.68
C ILE A 17 -6.05 -2.63 -25.26
N PRO A 18 -6.31 -2.80 -26.60
CA PRO A 18 -6.54 -4.10 -27.23
C PRO A 18 -5.43 -5.12 -26.96
N ARG A 19 -4.17 -4.67 -26.92
CA ARG A 19 -3.00 -5.52 -26.63
C ARG A 19 -3.05 -6.23 -25.27
N PHE A 20 -3.79 -5.67 -24.31
CA PHE A 20 -3.97 -6.31 -22.99
C PHE A 20 -5.15 -7.28 -22.99
N SER A 21 -6.20 -6.99 -23.73
CA SER A 21 -7.32 -7.93 -23.90
C SER A 21 -6.91 -9.16 -24.73
N GLU A 22 -6.06 -9.00 -25.74
CA GLU A 22 -5.51 -10.10 -26.52
C GLU A 22 -4.52 -10.96 -25.72
N PHE A 23 -3.73 -10.37 -24.83
CA PHE A 23 -2.84 -11.12 -23.94
C PHE A 23 -3.59 -11.90 -22.86
N GLN A 24 -4.78 -11.45 -22.48
CA GLN A 24 -5.68 -12.12 -21.55
C GLN A 24 -6.31 -13.37 -22.14
N THR A 25 -6.46 -13.46 -23.45
CA THR A 25 -7.04 -14.63 -24.15
C THR A 25 -6.03 -15.75 -24.39
N ALA A 26 -4.75 -15.54 -24.19
CA ALA A 26 -3.68 -16.47 -24.56
C ALA A 26 -3.19 -17.37 -23.41
N GLY A 27 -4.05 -17.99 -22.59
CA GLY A 27 -3.66 -19.05 -21.67
C GLY A 27 -4.19 -18.93 -20.23
N GLU A 28 -3.72 -19.80 -19.32
CA GLU A 28 -4.15 -19.84 -17.90
C GLU A 28 -3.97 -18.49 -17.15
N ALA A 29 -3.00 -17.69 -17.54
CA ALA A 29 -2.81 -16.34 -17.01
C ALA A 29 -3.96 -15.39 -17.41
N GLY A 30 -4.57 -15.59 -18.57
CA GLY A 30 -5.73 -14.83 -19.04
C GLY A 30 -7.01 -15.13 -18.25
N LEU A 31 -7.22 -16.37 -17.87
CA LEU A 31 -8.36 -16.78 -17.05
C LEU A 31 -8.31 -16.14 -15.64
N ARG A 32 -7.14 -16.07 -15.02
CA ARG A 32 -6.97 -15.39 -13.71
C ARG A 32 -7.22 -13.89 -13.81
N ALA A 33 -6.76 -13.24 -14.88
CA ALA A 33 -6.99 -11.81 -15.09
C ALA A 33 -8.49 -11.49 -15.29
N LEU A 34 -9.23 -12.37 -15.94
CA LEU A 34 -10.69 -12.25 -16.10
C LEU A 34 -11.45 -12.47 -14.79
N VAL A 35 -11.06 -13.46 -14.00
CA VAL A 35 -11.72 -13.80 -12.73
C VAL A 35 -11.36 -12.81 -11.61
N GLU A 36 -10.08 -12.44 -11.50
CA GLU A 36 -9.59 -11.54 -10.44
C GLU A 36 -9.67 -10.06 -10.83
N GLY A 37 -10.00 -9.74 -12.08
CA GLY A 37 -10.05 -8.37 -12.59
C GLY A 37 -8.70 -7.65 -12.56
N SER A 38 -7.58 -8.38 -12.48
CA SER A 38 -6.24 -7.81 -12.45
C SER A 38 -5.70 -7.60 -13.87
N VAL A 39 -5.00 -6.50 -14.12
CA VAL A 39 -4.30 -6.27 -15.41
C VAL A 39 -3.10 -7.20 -15.53
N GLY A 40 -2.69 -7.84 -14.41
CA GLY A 40 -1.58 -8.75 -14.40
C GLY A 40 -0.23 -8.05 -14.59
N LYS A 41 0.58 -8.54 -15.52
CA LYS A 41 1.93 -8.05 -15.80
C LYS A 41 1.95 -7.35 -17.16
N ILE A 42 2.34 -6.08 -17.17
CA ILE A 42 2.58 -5.29 -18.39
C ILE A 42 4.08 -5.25 -18.65
N LYS A 43 4.55 -5.91 -19.70
CA LYS A 43 5.98 -6.11 -19.96
C LYS A 43 6.64 -6.70 -18.69
N ASP A 44 7.47 -5.91 -18.01
CA ASP A 44 8.16 -6.33 -16.78
C ASP A 44 7.52 -5.78 -15.50
N PHE A 45 6.43 -5.03 -15.60
CA PHE A 45 5.78 -4.38 -14.46
C PHE A 45 4.56 -5.16 -13.97
N PHE A 46 4.52 -5.42 -12.66
CA PHE A 46 3.29 -5.84 -11.98
C PHE A 46 2.44 -4.60 -11.70
N VAL A 47 1.20 -4.61 -12.19
CA VAL A 47 0.29 -3.46 -12.09
C VAL A 47 -0.64 -3.62 -10.91
N PHE A 48 -0.65 -2.61 -10.04
CA PHE A 48 -1.54 -2.55 -8.88
C PHE A 48 -2.43 -1.31 -8.95
N ARG A 49 -3.69 -1.48 -8.61
CA ARG A 49 -4.65 -0.39 -8.45
C ARG A 49 -4.64 0.09 -7.01
N SER A 50 -4.55 1.39 -6.78
CA SER A 50 -4.65 2.00 -5.47
C SER A 50 -5.53 3.25 -5.51
N GLN A 51 -6.37 3.42 -4.50
CA GLN A 51 -7.16 4.65 -4.32
C GLN A 51 -6.34 5.79 -3.68
N PHE A 52 -5.17 5.47 -3.13
CA PHE A 52 -4.31 6.42 -2.44
C PHE A 52 -3.28 7.10 -3.35
N VAL A 53 -3.41 6.94 -4.67
CA VAL A 53 -2.54 7.64 -5.63
C VAL A 53 -2.79 9.14 -5.52
N PRO A 54 -1.74 9.96 -5.26
CA PRO A 54 -1.89 11.40 -5.11
C PRO A 54 -2.38 12.04 -6.40
N LYS A 55 -3.34 12.94 -6.26
CA LYS A 55 -3.88 13.76 -7.36
C LYS A 55 -3.46 15.21 -7.15
N THR A 56 -3.02 15.86 -8.20
CA THR A 56 -2.60 17.26 -8.18
C THR A 56 -3.33 18.06 -9.25
N GLY A 57 -3.66 19.32 -8.95
CA GLY A 57 -4.31 20.26 -9.85
C GLY A 57 -5.61 20.83 -9.26
N SER A 58 -5.84 22.12 -9.49
CA SER A 58 -7.09 22.82 -9.20
C SER A 58 -7.97 23.03 -10.44
N GLY A 59 -7.49 22.60 -11.62
CA GLY A 59 -8.16 22.56 -12.92
C GLY A 59 -8.22 21.10 -13.42
N PRO A 60 -7.58 20.75 -14.53
CA PRO A 60 -7.49 19.36 -14.94
C PRO A 60 -6.70 18.57 -13.87
N ILE A 61 -7.35 17.55 -13.30
CA ILE A 61 -6.76 16.72 -12.27
C ILE A 61 -5.74 15.78 -12.90
N THR A 62 -4.48 15.90 -12.47
CA THR A 62 -3.41 15.00 -12.89
C THR A 62 -3.19 13.94 -11.82
N THR A 63 -3.22 12.68 -12.20
CA THR A 63 -2.89 11.57 -11.31
C THR A 63 -1.40 11.25 -11.36
N ASN A 64 -0.79 11.11 -10.19
CA ASN A 64 0.64 10.84 -10.05
C ASN A 64 0.87 9.33 -9.80
N ASN A 65 0.85 8.55 -10.87
CA ASN A 65 1.13 7.12 -10.80
C ASN A 65 2.63 6.89 -10.53
N LEU A 66 2.98 5.77 -9.92
CA LEU A 66 4.36 5.47 -9.57
C LEU A 66 4.81 4.13 -10.16
N ALA A 67 5.85 4.18 -10.99
CA ALA A 67 6.57 3.01 -11.47
C ALA A 67 7.89 2.87 -10.71
N PHE A 68 8.14 1.71 -10.10
CA PHE A 68 9.33 1.52 -9.26
C PHE A 68 9.83 0.08 -9.22
N ALA A 69 11.11 -0.07 -8.96
CA ALA A 69 11.71 -1.36 -8.66
C ALA A 69 11.65 -1.66 -7.15
N ARG A 70 11.74 -2.93 -6.77
CA ARG A 70 11.66 -3.39 -5.37
C ARG A 70 12.58 -2.62 -4.41
N ASN A 71 13.74 -2.17 -4.88
CA ASN A 71 14.75 -1.50 -4.06
C ASN A 71 14.61 0.04 -4.06
N ALA A 72 13.55 0.60 -4.65
CA ALA A 72 13.33 2.05 -4.69
C ALA A 72 12.88 2.60 -3.35
N LEU A 73 11.99 1.88 -2.66
CA LEU A 73 11.34 2.28 -1.43
C LEU A 73 11.67 1.30 -0.30
N GLY A 74 11.82 1.82 0.90
CA GLY A 74 11.98 1.05 2.11
C GLY A 74 10.86 1.35 3.12
N LEU A 75 10.32 0.31 3.71
CA LEU A 75 9.41 0.38 4.84
C LEU A 75 10.09 -0.28 6.04
N VAL A 76 10.18 0.41 7.14
CA VAL A 76 10.69 -0.11 8.41
C VAL A 76 9.60 0.01 9.46
N VAL A 77 9.36 -1.05 10.18
CA VAL A 77 8.43 -1.09 11.31
C VAL A 77 9.23 -1.38 12.57
N ARG A 78 8.98 -0.65 13.64
CA ARG A 78 9.66 -0.82 14.92
C ARG A 78 8.63 -1.00 16.04
N ARG A 79 8.94 -1.87 16.98
CA ARG A 79 8.15 -2.02 18.20
C ARG A 79 8.26 -0.77 19.06
N LEU A 80 7.12 -0.27 19.53
CA LEU A 80 7.05 0.81 20.52
C LEU A 80 7.42 0.30 21.91
N PRO A 81 8.02 1.13 22.78
CA PRO A 81 8.29 0.73 24.15
C PRO A 81 6.99 0.42 24.92
N GLN A 82 7.07 -0.48 25.86
CA GLN A 82 5.94 -0.77 26.75
C GLN A 82 5.69 0.37 27.73
N PRO A 83 4.45 0.56 28.21
CA PRO A 83 4.15 1.46 29.30
C PRO A 83 4.96 1.11 30.55
N LEU A 84 5.31 2.09 31.33
CA LEU A 84 6.02 1.88 32.59
C LEU A 84 5.16 1.07 33.57
N PRO A 85 5.74 0.17 34.37
CA PRO A 85 5.03 -0.52 35.43
C PRO A 85 4.36 0.46 36.38
N GLY A 86 3.14 0.18 36.81
CA GLY A 86 2.40 1.05 37.74
C GLY A 86 1.53 2.13 37.10
N THR A 87 1.56 2.30 35.77
CA THR A 87 0.71 3.28 35.07
C THR A 87 -0.74 2.82 34.87
N GLY A 88 -1.09 1.59 35.28
CA GLY A 88 -2.41 1.01 35.05
C GLY A 88 -2.71 0.66 33.59
N ALA A 89 -1.70 0.72 32.73
CA ALA A 89 -1.81 0.35 31.33
C ALA A 89 -1.14 -0.99 31.06
N ILE A 90 -1.81 -1.84 30.29
CA ILE A 90 -1.30 -3.13 29.80
C ILE A 90 -1.11 -3.02 28.30
N ALA A 91 0.05 -3.44 27.80
CA ALA A 91 0.33 -3.43 26.36
C ALA A 91 0.69 -4.83 25.87
N GLU A 92 0.07 -5.20 24.74
CA GLU A 92 0.34 -6.42 24.01
C GLU A 92 0.78 -6.09 22.58
N TYR A 93 1.60 -6.98 21.99
CA TYR A 93 2.05 -6.86 20.61
C TYR A 93 1.41 -7.94 19.76
N ALA A 94 0.82 -7.51 18.64
CA ALA A 94 0.38 -8.38 17.56
C ALA A 94 1.31 -8.21 16.36
N GLU A 95 1.83 -9.30 15.83
CA GLU A 95 2.72 -9.30 14.67
C GLU A 95 2.12 -10.15 13.56
N LEU A 96 2.11 -9.58 12.35
CA LEU A 96 1.74 -10.27 11.13
C LEU A 96 2.86 -10.08 10.09
N GLY A 97 3.71 -11.09 9.93
CA GLY A 97 4.90 -11.01 9.10
C GLY A 97 5.87 -9.93 9.60
N ASN A 98 6.16 -8.94 8.75
CA ASN A 98 7.05 -7.82 9.09
C ASN A 98 6.31 -6.61 9.67
N PHE A 99 5.01 -6.71 9.89
CA PHE A 99 4.18 -5.63 10.39
C PHE A 99 3.77 -5.93 11.83
N GLY A 100 4.15 -5.06 12.75
CA GLY A 100 3.82 -5.18 14.16
C GLY A 100 3.02 -3.98 14.63
N MET A 101 1.98 -4.23 15.42
CA MET A 101 1.19 -3.20 16.08
C MET A 101 1.13 -3.47 17.59
N ARG A 102 1.03 -2.42 18.36
CA ARG A 102 0.86 -2.47 19.80
C ARG A 102 -0.57 -2.12 20.13
N VAL A 103 -1.17 -2.91 21.01
CA VAL A 103 -2.48 -2.64 21.60
C VAL A 103 -2.26 -2.30 23.07
N VAL A 104 -2.65 -1.11 23.47
CA VAL A 104 -2.56 -0.64 24.85
C VAL A 104 -3.97 -0.55 25.43
N MET A 105 -4.18 -1.18 26.57
CA MET A 105 -5.41 -1.08 27.34
C MET A 105 -5.12 -0.27 28.62
N SER A 106 -5.89 0.79 28.84
CA SER A 106 -5.81 1.63 30.03
C SER A 106 -7.19 1.98 30.55
N TYR A 107 -7.30 2.17 31.87
CA TYR A 107 -8.52 2.68 32.48
C TYR A 107 -8.46 4.20 32.59
N GLN A 108 -9.50 4.87 32.10
CA GLN A 108 -9.63 6.32 32.16
C GLN A 108 -10.59 6.72 33.29
N PRO A 109 -10.09 7.20 34.44
CA PRO A 109 -10.94 7.52 35.58
C PRO A 109 -11.90 8.69 35.34
N ASN A 110 -11.53 9.62 34.45
CA ASN A 110 -12.36 10.78 34.13
C ASN A 110 -13.64 10.42 33.36
N THR A 111 -13.61 9.34 32.58
CA THR A 111 -14.74 8.85 31.79
C THR A 111 -15.32 7.55 32.30
N LEU A 112 -14.74 6.98 33.37
CA LEU A 112 -15.10 5.67 33.94
C LEU A 112 -15.16 4.56 32.88
N ALA A 113 -14.24 4.62 31.91
CA ALA A 113 -14.22 3.71 30.76
C ALA A 113 -12.85 3.06 30.55
N GLN A 114 -12.86 1.86 29.98
CA GLN A 114 -11.63 1.25 29.45
C GLN A 114 -11.36 1.78 28.06
N GLN A 115 -10.14 2.25 27.84
CA GLN A 115 -9.67 2.74 26.56
C GLN A 115 -8.72 1.72 25.94
N PHE A 116 -9.01 1.38 24.67
CA PHE A 116 -8.13 0.60 23.82
C PHE A 116 -7.46 1.51 22.79
N THR A 117 -6.15 1.52 22.79
CA THR A 117 -5.36 2.30 21.81
C THR A 117 -4.55 1.33 20.97
N VAL A 118 -4.71 1.42 19.65
CA VAL A 118 -3.89 0.65 18.70
C VAL A 118 -2.93 1.62 18.03
N ASP A 119 -1.64 1.33 18.13
CA ASP A 119 -0.61 2.16 17.53
C ASP A 119 0.43 1.34 16.77
N VAL A 120 1.02 2.00 15.77
CA VAL A 120 2.07 1.44 14.91
C VAL A 120 3.14 2.48 14.71
N LEU A 121 4.39 2.10 14.90
CA LEU A 121 5.54 2.93 14.56
C LEU A 121 6.17 2.41 13.28
N TYR A 122 6.06 3.19 12.21
CA TYR A 122 6.67 2.86 10.93
C TYR A 122 7.38 4.06 10.33
N GLY A 123 8.35 3.78 9.49
CA GLY A 123 9.04 4.78 8.68
C GLY A 123 9.09 4.34 7.23
N VAL A 124 8.91 5.29 6.33
CA VAL A 124 9.02 5.07 4.88
C VAL A 124 10.12 5.98 4.36
N GLY A 125 10.98 5.44 3.51
CA GLY A 125 12.05 6.22 2.89
C GLY A 125 12.31 5.79 1.47
N VAL A 126 12.84 6.74 0.68
CA VAL A 126 13.35 6.46 -0.65
C VAL A 126 14.79 5.97 -0.49
N LEU A 127 15.06 4.73 -0.91
CA LEU A 127 16.39 4.12 -0.84
C LEU A 127 17.24 4.48 -2.08
N ARG A 128 16.60 4.46 -3.27
CA ARG A 128 17.27 4.74 -4.54
C ARG A 128 16.36 5.55 -5.46
N ASN A 129 16.68 6.82 -5.68
CA ASN A 129 15.91 7.74 -6.53
C ASN A 129 15.85 7.26 -8.01
N ASN A 130 16.91 6.63 -8.50
CA ASN A 130 17.00 6.19 -9.90
C ASN A 130 16.12 4.95 -10.19
N HIS A 131 15.54 4.31 -9.17
CA HIS A 131 14.74 3.10 -9.29
C HIS A 131 13.23 3.37 -9.24
N GLY A 132 12.82 4.63 -9.22
CA GLY A 132 11.42 5.05 -9.25
C GLY A 132 11.20 6.19 -10.24
N VAL A 133 10.08 6.16 -10.95
CA VAL A 133 9.65 7.18 -11.90
C VAL A 133 8.19 7.51 -11.67
N GLN A 134 7.88 8.78 -11.59
CA GLN A 134 6.51 9.27 -11.54
C GLN A 134 5.93 9.33 -12.97
N VAL A 135 4.77 8.72 -13.16
CA VAL A 135 4.02 8.71 -14.42
C VAL A 135 2.75 9.53 -14.22
N LYS A 136 2.66 10.66 -14.89
CA LYS A 136 1.48 11.54 -14.82
C LYS A 136 0.48 11.14 -15.89
N SER A 137 -0.79 11.13 -15.53
CA SER A 137 -1.92 10.87 -16.44
C SER A 137 -3.10 11.78 -16.10
#